data_745112cccc4bd00a1472cbdc94b52ba7
#
_entry.id   745112cccc4bd00a1472cbdc94b52ba7
#
_cell.length_a   1.000
_cell.length_b   1.000
_cell.length_c   1.000
_cell.angle_alpha   90.00
_cell.angle_beta   90.00
_cell.angle_gamma   90.00
#
_symmetry.space_group_name_H-M   'P 1'
#
loop_
_entity.id
_entity.type
_entity.pdbx_description
1 polymer ?
#
loop_
_entity_poly.entity_id
_entity_poly.type
_entity_poly.pdbx_seq_one_letter_code
_entity_poly.pdbx_strand_id
1 'polypeptide(L)'
;ITGDLTNMETLFSVKELFNKILNCKNLDSRPVKTYVNNSSRTNYIFNTQISNIEKSDFILLVGTNPRHEATILNSRIRKSYLKNNMEIYSLNDVGDLTYPYKVISSNTDELKKIILNEHEVSKKIISAKNPIVIFGQSALKLNSSGYLFEGMKKFLSENNKINDDWNALSVLSNNASTVGAYDLDILDNETIDNVLSNKFELVFL
;
A
#
# COMPACT_ATOMS: atom_id res chain seq x y z
N ILE A 1 -15.56 15.15 3.52
CA ILE A 1 -14.23 14.57 3.21
C ILE A 1 -13.27 15.06 4.28
N THR A 2 -12.41 14.20 4.79
CA THR A 2 -11.41 14.56 5.80
C THR A 2 -10.01 14.62 5.17
N GLY A 3 -9.18 15.54 5.66
CA GLY A 3 -7.84 15.75 5.12
C GLY A 3 -6.80 14.73 5.62
N ASP A 4 -5.68 14.66 4.91
CA ASP A 4 -4.59 13.69 5.10
C ASP A 4 -3.80 13.86 6.41
N LEU A 5 -3.95 14.98 7.10
CA LEU A 5 -3.25 15.31 8.36
C LEU A 5 -4.18 15.44 9.55
N THR A 6 -5.46 15.07 9.38
CA THR A 6 -6.46 15.14 10.45
C THR A 6 -6.14 14.11 11.53
N ASN A 7 -6.09 14.52 12.79
CA ASN A 7 -5.85 13.57 13.88
C ASN A 7 -7.05 12.62 14.10
N MET A 8 -6.79 11.50 14.75
CA MET A 8 -7.78 10.43 14.90
C MET A 8 -8.99 10.83 15.76
N GLU A 9 -8.78 11.67 16.75
CA GLU A 9 -9.83 12.19 17.62
C GLU A 9 -10.82 13.07 16.84
N THR A 10 -10.29 13.90 15.94
CA THR A 10 -11.12 14.72 15.03
C THR A 10 -11.87 13.83 14.04
N LEU A 11 -11.19 12.84 13.44
CA LEU A 11 -11.83 11.88 12.55
C LEU A 11 -12.97 11.13 13.23
N PHE A 12 -12.75 10.68 14.47
CA PHE A 12 -13.79 10.03 15.27
C PHE A 12 -14.96 10.97 15.54
N SER A 13 -14.67 12.21 15.96
CA SER A 13 -15.72 13.21 16.24
C SER A 13 -16.53 13.54 15.00
N VAL A 14 -15.89 13.70 13.84
CA VAL A 14 -16.58 13.92 12.56
C VAL A 14 -17.46 12.72 12.21
N LYS A 15 -16.95 11.49 12.36
CA LYS A 15 -17.75 10.27 12.12
C LYS A 15 -18.99 10.22 13.02
N GLU A 16 -18.84 10.50 14.32
CA GLU A 16 -19.95 10.52 15.26
C GLU A 16 -20.98 11.60 14.91
N LEU A 17 -20.53 12.82 14.59
CA LEU A 17 -21.40 13.92 14.18
C LEU A 17 -22.23 13.55 12.94
N PHE A 18 -21.55 13.10 11.88
CA PHE A 18 -22.25 12.84 10.62
C PHE A 18 -23.15 11.61 10.72
N ASN A 19 -22.68 10.51 11.30
CA ASN A 19 -23.44 9.27 11.35
C ASN A 19 -24.58 9.33 12.37
N LYS A 20 -24.33 9.85 13.61
CA LYS A 20 -25.32 9.77 14.69
C LYS A 20 -26.24 10.99 14.76
N ILE A 21 -25.73 12.19 14.48
CA ILE A 21 -26.48 13.42 14.62
C ILE A 21 -27.12 13.85 13.31
N LEU A 22 -26.32 13.86 12.23
CA LEU A 22 -26.80 14.28 10.90
C LEU A 22 -27.39 13.13 10.07
N ASN A 23 -27.29 11.89 10.55
CA ASN A 23 -27.73 10.67 9.86
C ASN A 23 -27.20 10.58 8.41
N CYS A 24 -25.97 11.03 8.19
CA CYS A 24 -25.29 11.03 6.90
C CYS A 24 -24.14 10.02 6.92
N LYS A 25 -24.16 9.08 5.99
CA LYS A 25 -23.14 8.02 5.89
C LYS A 25 -22.04 8.32 4.86
N ASN A 26 -22.16 9.40 4.11
CA ASN A 26 -21.22 9.77 3.05
C ASN A 26 -19.97 10.42 3.65
N LEU A 27 -19.05 9.59 4.12
CA LEU A 27 -17.78 10.00 4.72
C LEU A 27 -16.62 9.34 4.00
N ASP A 28 -15.67 10.12 3.50
CA ASP A 28 -14.43 9.63 2.92
C ASP A 28 -13.23 10.45 3.39
N SER A 29 -12.11 9.78 3.56
CA SER A 29 -10.82 10.37 3.91
C SER A 29 -9.88 10.50 2.71
N ARG A 30 -10.30 10.10 1.53
CA ARG A 30 -9.44 10.05 0.33
C ARG A 30 -9.76 11.23 -0.59
N PRO A 31 -8.85 12.19 -0.76
CA PRO A 31 -9.02 13.26 -1.75
C PRO A 31 -8.90 12.78 -3.19
N VAL A 32 -8.29 11.61 -3.40
CA VAL A 32 -8.15 10.94 -4.69
C VAL A 32 -8.54 9.49 -4.53
N LYS A 33 -9.32 8.98 -5.49
CA LYS A 33 -9.72 7.57 -5.51
C LYS A 33 -8.49 6.65 -5.43
N THR A 34 -8.41 5.89 -4.36
CA THR A 34 -7.32 4.95 -4.09
C THR A 34 -7.94 3.62 -3.69
N TYR A 35 -7.45 2.54 -4.27
CA TYR A 35 -7.93 1.22 -3.90
C TYR A 35 -7.57 0.90 -2.45
N VAL A 36 -8.53 0.43 -1.70
CA VAL A 36 -8.37 -0.07 -0.34
C VAL A 36 -9.27 -1.28 -0.13
N ASN A 37 -8.70 -2.35 0.37
CA ASN A 37 -9.47 -3.48 0.88
C ASN A 37 -9.52 -3.38 2.41
N ASN A 38 -10.66 -2.97 2.95
CA ASN A 38 -10.87 -2.79 4.40
C ASN A 38 -11.36 -4.05 5.13
N SER A 39 -11.41 -5.22 4.45
CA SER A 39 -11.85 -6.47 5.07
C SER A 39 -10.91 -6.96 6.19
N SER A 40 -9.66 -6.53 6.18
CA SER A 40 -8.67 -6.79 7.23
C SER A 40 -7.67 -5.64 7.30
N ARG A 41 -7.26 -5.30 8.51
CA ARG A 41 -6.25 -4.27 8.77
C ARG A 41 -4.92 -4.54 8.05
N THR A 42 -4.56 -5.81 7.89
CA THR A 42 -3.35 -6.24 7.18
C THR A 42 -3.32 -5.86 5.69
N ASN A 43 -4.45 -5.48 5.11
CA ASN A 43 -4.53 -5.10 3.69
C ASN A 43 -4.11 -3.64 3.42
N TYR A 44 -3.99 -2.78 4.44
CA TYR A 44 -3.70 -1.36 4.24
C TYR A 44 -2.61 -0.81 5.17
N ILE A 45 -1.91 -1.68 5.90
CA ILE A 45 -0.77 -1.28 6.74
C ILE A 45 0.54 -1.83 6.19
N PHE A 46 1.63 -1.31 6.73
CA PHE A 46 2.95 -1.90 6.55
C PHE A 46 3.11 -3.05 7.57
N ASN A 47 2.94 -4.29 7.11
CA ASN A 47 2.85 -5.47 7.98
C ASN A 47 4.20 -5.89 8.57
N THR A 48 5.29 -5.66 7.85
CA THR A 48 6.62 -6.00 8.34
C THR A 48 7.10 -4.94 9.33
N GLN A 49 7.49 -5.33 10.53
CA GLN A 49 8.14 -4.40 11.46
C GLN A 49 9.41 -3.82 10.84
N ILE A 50 9.68 -2.54 11.08
CA ILE A 50 10.86 -1.83 10.53
C ILE A 50 12.17 -2.58 10.87
N SER A 51 12.29 -3.15 12.07
CA SER A 51 13.45 -3.96 12.48
C SER A 51 13.58 -5.26 11.68
N ASN A 52 12.49 -5.83 11.22
CA ASN A 52 12.48 -7.09 10.47
C ASN A 52 12.85 -6.91 9.00
N ILE A 53 12.91 -5.68 8.48
CA ILE A 53 13.48 -5.39 7.15
C ILE A 53 14.89 -5.98 7.01
N GLU A 54 15.66 -5.98 8.10
CA GLU A 54 17.02 -6.54 8.11
C GLU A 54 17.05 -8.09 8.01
N LYS A 55 15.90 -8.76 8.15
CA LYS A 55 15.76 -10.22 7.99
C LYS A 55 15.25 -10.59 6.58
N SER A 56 14.86 -9.59 5.80
CA SER A 56 14.39 -9.81 4.42
C SER A 56 15.57 -10.14 3.51
N ASP A 57 15.34 -11.04 2.58
CA ASP A 57 16.28 -11.46 1.54
C ASP A 57 15.85 -11.00 0.14
N PHE A 58 14.61 -10.51 0.01
CA PHE A 58 14.06 -10.02 -1.25
C PHE A 58 13.06 -8.87 -1.02
N ILE A 59 13.16 -7.80 -1.81
CA ILE A 59 12.16 -6.72 -1.82
C ILE A 59 11.70 -6.42 -3.25
N LEU A 60 10.36 -6.29 -3.42
CA LEU A 60 9.74 -5.76 -4.62
C LEU A 60 9.02 -4.45 -4.30
N LEU A 61 9.43 -3.37 -4.98
CA LEU A 61 8.80 -2.05 -4.89
C LEU A 61 7.78 -1.89 -6.02
N VAL A 62 6.54 -1.58 -5.68
CA VAL A 62 5.42 -1.41 -6.62
C VAL A 62 4.80 -0.03 -6.43
N GLY A 63 5.14 0.91 -7.31
CA GLY A 63 4.60 2.27 -7.28
C GLY A 63 4.95 3.06 -6.03
N THR A 64 6.18 2.91 -5.52
CA THR A 64 6.71 3.63 -4.35
C THR A 64 8.17 4.00 -4.55
N ASN A 65 8.54 5.18 -4.03
CA ASN A 65 9.93 5.61 -3.86
C ASN A 65 10.23 5.77 -2.38
N PRO A 66 10.76 4.75 -1.70
CA PRO A 66 10.98 4.81 -0.26
C PRO A 66 11.98 5.86 0.17
N ARG A 67 12.86 6.37 -0.72
CA ARG A 67 13.77 7.47 -0.39
C ARG A 67 13.03 8.77 -0.11
N HIS A 68 11.96 9.04 -0.84
CA HIS A 68 11.15 10.25 -0.68
C HIS A 68 9.94 10.04 0.23
N GLU A 69 9.32 8.87 0.18
CA GLU A 69 8.08 8.58 0.88
C GLU A 69 8.29 8.07 2.32
N ALA A 70 9.42 7.37 2.57
CA ALA A 70 9.71 6.76 3.87
C ALA A 70 11.24 6.63 4.08
N THR A 71 11.91 7.73 4.35
CA THR A 71 13.38 7.81 4.42
C THR A 71 14.01 6.87 5.44
N ILE A 72 13.36 6.64 6.58
CA ILE A 72 13.83 5.69 7.60
C ILE A 72 13.73 4.24 7.09
N LEU A 73 12.63 3.90 6.41
CA LEU A 73 12.49 2.60 5.74
C LEU A 73 13.58 2.41 4.69
N ASN A 74 13.82 3.43 3.85
CA ASN A 74 14.88 3.39 2.85
C ASN A 74 16.26 3.13 3.46
N SER A 75 16.57 3.79 4.58
CA SER A 75 17.83 3.57 5.32
C SER A 75 17.94 2.13 5.84
N ARG A 76 16.84 1.51 6.30
CA ARG A 76 16.82 0.10 6.73
C ARG A 76 16.99 -0.86 5.55
N ILE A 77 16.38 -0.57 4.42
CA ILE A 77 16.57 -1.35 3.19
C ILE A 77 18.04 -1.29 2.75
N ARG A 78 18.63 -0.07 2.73
CA ARG A 78 20.06 0.10 2.44
C ARG A 78 20.95 -0.69 3.38
N LYS A 79 20.68 -0.65 4.69
CA LYS A 79 21.43 -1.40 5.68
C LYS A 79 21.36 -2.91 5.43
N SER A 80 20.17 -3.43 5.12
CA SER A 80 19.97 -4.83 4.79
C SER A 80 20.70 -5.22 3.51
N TYR A 81 20.63 -4.39 2.46
CA TYR A 81 21.38 -4.59 1.23
C TYR A 81 22.88 -4.72 1.48
N LEU A 82 23.47 -3.79 2.23
CA LEU A 82 24.92 -3.76 2.51
C LEU A 82 25.38 -4.94 3.38
N LYS A 83 24.52 -5.42 4.29
CA LYS A 83 24.87 -6.48 5.24
C LYS A 83 24.59 -7.88 4.69
N ASN A 84 23.47 -8.06 3.99
CA ASN A 84 22.95 -9.39 3.62
C ASN A 84 22.90 -9.60 2.10
N ASN A 85 23.36 -8.64 1.30
CA ASN A 85 23.28 -8.67 -0.16
C ASN A 85 21.86 -8.97 -0.69
N MET A 86 20.85 -8.38 -0.05
CA MET A 86 19.43 -8.54 -0.36
C MET A 86 19.13 -8.14 -1.81
N GLU A 87 18.33 -8.93 -2.52
CA GLU A 87 17.90 -8.59 -3.88
C GLU A 87 16.73 -7.58 -3.82
N ILE A 88 16.86 -6.48 -4.57
CA ILE A 88 15.85 -5.42 -4.63
C ILE A 88 15.40 -5.22 -6.07
N TYR A 89 14.10 -5.27 -6.28
CA TYR A 89 13.45 -5.03 -7.55
C TYR A 89 12.45 -3.89 -7.44
N SER A 90 12.30 -3.13 -8.51
CA SER A 90 11.27 -2.12 -8.65
C SER A 90 10.50 -2.33 -9.96
N LEU A 91 9.20 -2.17 -9.92
CA LEU A 91 8.39 -2.24 -11.14
C LEU A 91 8.77 -1.12 -12.10
N ASN A 92 9.02 0.10 -11.58
CA ASN A 92 9.44 1.26 -12.35
C ASN A 92 10.82 1.72 -11.94
N ASP A 93 11.47 2.51 -12.81
CA ASP A 93 12.63 3.29 -12.39
C ASP A 93 12.17 4.41 -11.44
N VAL A 94 12.68 4.37 -10.22
CA VAL A 94 12.37 5.33 -9.16
C VAL A 94 13.54 6.26 -8.84
N GLY A 95 14.58 6.24 -9.68
CA GLY A 95 15.79 7.04 -9.52
C GLY A 95 16.73 6.51 -8.44
N ASP A 96 17.59 7.39 -7.91
CA ASP A 96 18.58 7.00 -6.92
C ASP A 96 17.96 6.69 -5.55
N LEU A 97 18.02 5.44 -5.13
CA LEU A 97 17.61 4.97 -3.80
C LEU A 97 18.76 4.90 -2.79
N THR A 98 19.98 5.25 -3.20
CA THR A 98 21.25 5.10 -2.43
C THR A 98 21.75 3.66 -2.31
N TYR A 99 21.15 2.73 -3.04
CA TYR A 99 21.56 1.34 -3.20
C TYR A 99 21.11 0.84 -4.58
N PRO A 100 21.78 -0.17 -5.15
CA PRO A 100 21.37 -0.76 -6.42
C PRO A 100 20.04 -1.51 -6.30
N TYR A 101 19.25 -1.43 -7.35
CA TYR A 101 18.05 -2.24 -7.53
C TYR A 101 17.88 -2.57 -9.02
N LYS A 102 17.07 -3.58 -9.32
CA LYS A 102 16.77 -3.98 -10.69
C LYS A 102 15.39 -3.47 -11.10
N VAL A 103 15.33 -2.74 -12.20
CA VAL A 103 14.06 -2.30 -12.79
C VAL A 103 13.49 -3.46 -13.60
N ILE A 104 12.23 -3.81 -13.36
CA ILE A 104 11.53 -4.85 -14.10
C ILE A 104 10.98 -4.25 -15.40
N SER A 105 10.11 -3.24 -15.29
CA SER A 105 9.49 -2.55 -16.42
C SER A 105 8.68 -1.36 -15.91
N SER A 106 8.35 -0.43 -16.80
CA SER A 106 7.37 0.63 -16.52
C SER A 106 5.91 0.19 -16.77
N ASN A 107 5.69 -1.05 -17.25
CA ASN A 107 4.37 -1.56 -17.56
C ASN A 107 3.81 -2.43 -16.43
N THR A 108 2.56 -2.21 -16.06
CA THR A 108 1.82 -3.03 -15.08
C THR A 108 1.56 -4.45 -15.55
N ASP A 109 1.66 -4.74 -16.85
CA ASP A 109 1.52 -6.10 -17.39
C ASP A 109 2.59 -7.05 -16.85
N GLU A 110 3.79 -6.55 -16.55
CA GLU A 110 4.84 -7.38 -15.94
C GLU A 110 4.46 -7.79 -14.51
N LEU A 111 3.78 -6.92 -13.75
CA LEU A 111 3.25 -7.29 -12.44
C LEU A 111 2.17 -8.37 -12.56
N LYS A 112 1.33 -8.31 -13.61
CA LYS A 112 0.36 -9.37 -13.92
C LYS A 112 1.06 -10.70 -14.22
N LYS A 113 2.14 -10.71 -15.00
CA LYS A 113 2.94 -11.94 -15.26
C LYS A 113 3.56 -12.48 -13.98
N ILE A 114 4.01 -11.62 -13.07
CA ILE A 114 4.52 -12.03 -11.75
C ILE A 114 3.42 -12.75 -10.97
N ILE A 115 2.23 -12.19 -10.91
CA ILE A 115 1.06 -12.77 -10.24
C ILE A 115 0.68 -14.13 -10.83
N LEU A 116 0.77 -14.27 -12.16
CA LEU A 116 0.45 -15.51 -12.87
C LEU A 116 1.60 -16.53 -12.85
N ASN A 117 2.70 -16.24 -12.16
CA ASN A 117 3.91 -17.07 -12.10
C ASN A 117 4.59 -17.31 -13.46
N GLU A 118 4.47 -16.33 -14.36
CA GLU A 118 5.05 -16.36 -15.72
C GLU A 118 6.35 -15.56 -15.85
N HIS A 119 6.77 -14.88 -14.77
CA HIS A 119 7.96 -14.02 -14.75
C HIS A 119 9.06 -14.60 -13.85
N GLU A 120 10.33 -14.34 -14.17
CA GLU A 120 11.47 -14.83 -13.35
C GLU A 120 11.44 -14.34 -11.89
N VAL A 121 10.93 -13.13 -11.66
CA VAL A 121 10.79 -12.54 -10.32
C VAL A 121 9.81 -13.34 -9.45
N SER A 122 8.81 -13.99 -10.04
CA SER A 122 7.88 -14.86 -9.29
C SER A 122 8.65 -16.00 -8.61
N LYS A 123 9.56 -16.64 -9.34
CA LYS A 123 10.41 -17.73 -8.80
C LYS A 123 11.30 -17.22 -7.67
N LYS A 124 11.81 -15.99 -7.78
CA LYS A 124 12.63 -15.37 -6.74
C LYS A 124 11.82 -15.07 -5.47
N ILE A 125 10.60 -14.56 -5.62
CA ILE A 125 9.69 -14.35 -4.47
C ILE A 125 9.38 -15.70 -3.80
N ILE A 126 9.12 -16.74 -4.58
CA ILE A 126 8.82 -18.09 -4.07
C ILE A 126 10.03 -18.69 -3.34
N SER A 127 11.23 -18.54 -3.89
CA SER A 127 12.46 -19.07 -3.27
C SER A 127 12.97 -18.27 -2.08
N ALA A 128 12.64 -16.98 -2.00
CA ALA A 128 13.04 -16.13 -0.90
C ALA A 128 12.44 -16.62 0.43
N LYS A 129 13.22 -16.58 1.50
CA LYS A 129 12.76 -16.98 2.83
C LYS A 129 11.79 -15.93 3.40
N ASN A 130 12.17 -14.68 3.32
CA ASN A 130 11.46 -13.55 3.91
C ASN A 130 11.26 -12.43 2.88
N PRO A 131 10.48 -12.65 1.80
CA PRO A 131 10.24 -11.61 0.79
C PRO A 131 9.35 -10.51 1.34
N ILE A 132 9.50 -9.29 0.81
CA ILE A 132 8.60 -8.16 1.08
C ILE A 132 8.17 -7.56 -0.26
N VAL A 133 6.88 -7.38 -0.45
CA VAL A 133 6.28 -6.66 -1.57
C VAL A 133 5.63 -5.40 -1.03
N ILE A 134 6.11 -4.24 -1.46
CA ILE A 134 5.65 -2.94 -0.96
C ILE A 134 4.83 -2.25 -2.04
N PHE A 135 3.53 -2.11 -1.78
CA PHE A 135 2.63 -1.29 -2.60
C PHE A 135 2.63 0.14 -2.09
N GLY A 136 2.98 1.08 -2.96
CA GLY A 136 2.86 2.50 -2.68
C GLY A 136 1.57 3.11 -3.23
N GLN A 137 1.32 4.34 -2.87
CA GLN A 137 0.11 5.09 -3.26
C GLN A 137 -0.06 5.21 -4.78
N SER A 138 1.05 5.32 -5.53
CA SER A 138 0.97 5.44 -6.99
C SER A 138 0.38 4.19 -7.65
N ALA A 139 0.72 3.00 -7.15
CA ALA A 139 0.14 1.75 -7.65
C ALA A 139 -1.34 1.60 -7.26
N LEU A 140 -1.72 2.05 -6.06
CA LEU A 140 -3.09 1.94 -5.56
C LEU A 140 -4.08 2.95 -6.19
N LYS A 141 -3.57 3.97 -6.89
CA LYS A 141 -4.39 4.93 -7.65
C LYS A 141 -4.74 4.46 -9.06
N LEU A 142 -4.14 3.41 -9.54
CA LEU A 142 -4.42 2.87 -10.88
C LEU A 142 -5.81 2.24 -10.95
N ASN A 143 -6.45 2.31 -12.11
CA ASN A 143 -7.75 1.65 -12.35
C ASN A 143 -7.68 0.13 -12.16
N SER A 144 -6.52 -0.49 -12.43
CA SER A 144 -6.25 -1.92 -12.25
C SER A 144 -5.78 -2.30 -10.85
N SER A 145 -5.68 -1.35 -9.93
CA SER A 145 -5.06 -1.54 -8.61
C SER A 145 -5.70 -2.68 -7.80
N GLY A 146 -7.03 -2.79 -7.82
CA GLY A 146 -7.74 -3.86 -7.13
C GLY A 146 -7.32 -5.25 -7.63
N TYR A 147 -7.30 -5.43 -8.95
CA TYR A 147 -6.85 -6.69 -9.56
C TYR A 147 -5.39 -7.01 -9.20
N LEU A 148 -4.50 -6.04 -9.30
CA LEU A 148 -3.07 -6.22 -9.05
C LEU A 148 -2.78 -6.50 -7.57
N PHE A 149 -3.45 -5.79 -6.68
CA PHE A 149 -3.27 -5.95 -5.23
C PHE A 149 -3.81 -7.31 -4.75
N GLU A 150 -5.07 -7.63 -5.10
CA GLU A 150 -5.69 -8.90 -4.70
C GLU A 150 -5.00 -10.11 -5.36
N GLY A 151 -4.58 -9.96 -6.61
CA GLY A 151 -3.80 -10.98 -7.31
C GLY A 151 -2.46 -11.24 -6.63
N MET A 152 -1.72 -10.19 -6.25
CA MET A 152 -0.46 -10.33 -5.52
C MET A 152 -0.67 -10.94 -4.13
N LYS A 153 -1.70 -10.50 -3.41
CA LYS A 153 -2.06 -11.08 -2.12
C LYS A 153 -2.33 -12.58 -2.23
N LYS A 154 -3.14 -12.98 -3.22
CA LYS A 154 -3.44 -14.39 -3.51
C LYS A 154 -2.16 -15.17 -3.83
N PHE A 155 -1.33 -14.66 -4.74
CA PHE A 155 -0.04 -15.26 -5.11
C PHE A 155 0.87 -15.49 -3.89
N LEU A 156 1.01 -14.49 -3.03
CA LEU A 156 1.83 -14.58 -1.81
C LEU A 156 1.25 -15.60 -0.81
N SER A 157 -0.08 -15.63 -0.65
CA SER A 157 -0.76 -16.57 0.24
C SER A 157 -0.62 -18.02 -0.25
N GLU A 158 -0.83 -18.29 -1.53
CA GLU A 158 -0.68 -19.62 -2.14
C GLU A 158 0.75 -20.17 -2.05
N ASN A 159 1.75 -19.28 -2.01
CA ASN A 159 3.15 -19.65 -1.86
C ASN A 159 3.66 -19.57 -0.40
N ASN A 160 2.73 -19.50 0.57
CA ASN A 160 3.04 -19.45 2.00
C ASN A 160 3.97 -18.28 2.43
N LYS A 161 3.83 -17.13 1.75
CA LYS A 161 4.56 -15.89 2.07
C LYS A 161 3.74 -14.94 2.95
N ILE A 162 2.48 -15.30 3.23
CA ILE A 162 1.61 -14.67 4.21
C ILE A 162 1.21 -15.76 5.20
N ASN A 163 1.77 -15.72 6.40
CA ASN A 163 1.52 -16.66 7.51
C ASN A 163 1.67 -15.92 8.85
N ASP A 164 1.53 -16.65 9.96
CA ASP A 164 1.58 -16.07 11.31
C ASP A 164 2.95 -15.44 11.67
N ASP A 165 4.03 -15.99 11.11
CA ASP A 165 5.40 -15.52 11.39
C ASP A 165 5.84 -14.39 10.45
N TRP A 166 5.32 -14.36 9.22
CA TRP A 166 5.75 -13.42 8.18
C TRP A 166 4.61 -13.02 7.25
N ASN A 167 4.41 -11.72 7.09
CA ASN A 167 3.52 -11.19 6.08
C ASN A 167 4.32 -10.39 5.04
N ALA A 168 4.47 -10.98 3.86
CA ALA A 168 5.23 -10.38 2.76
C ALA A 168 4.54 -9.19 2.12
N LEU A 169 3.22 -9.02 2.26
CA LEU A 169 2.48 -7.91 1.66
C LEU A 169 2.50 -6.71 2.59
N SER A 170 2.94 -5.57 2.08
CA SER A 170 2.97 -4.31 2.84
C SER A 170 2.47 -3.16 2.00
N VAL A 171 1.69 -2.28 2.59
CA VAL A 171 1.23 -1.03 1.99
C VAL A 171 1.97 0.14 2.64
N LEU A 172 2.56 1.00 1.82
CA LEU A 172 3.20 2.22 2.27
C LEU A 172 2.25 3.40 2.08
N SER A 173 1.73 3.91 3.19
CA SER A 173 0.91 5.13 3.19
C SER A 173 1.81 6.36 3.26
N ASN A 174 1.48 7.40 2.48
CA ASN A 174 2.23 8.65 2.46
C ASN A 174 1.73 9.65 3.51
N ASN A 175 0.54 9.46 4.05
CA ASN A 175 -0.11 10.41 4.94
C ASN A 175 -0.36 9.83 6.32
N ALA A 176 -0.18 10.64 7.36
CA ALA A 176 -0.20 10.20 8.75
C ALA A 176 -1.58 9.71 9.20
N SER A 177 -2.67 10.32 8.71
CA SER A 177 -4.04 10.00 9.14
C SER A 177 -4.70 8.86 8.36
N THR A 178 -4.11 8.44 7.23
CA THR A 178 -4.74 7.50 6.31
C THR A 178 -5.13 6.18 6.99
N VAL A 179 -4.20 5.56 7.71
CA VAL A 179 -4.48 4.28 8.40
C VAL A 179 -5.54 4.45 9.49
N GLY A 180 -5.46 5.54 10.27
CA GLY A 180 -6.46 5.85 11.31
C GLY A 180 -7.86 6.07 10.74
N ALA A 181 -7.96 6.72 9.57
CA ALA A 181 -9.23 6.91 8.89
C ALA A 181 -9.81 5.56 8.42
N TYR A 182 -8.97 4.66 7.91
CA TYR A 182 -9.38 3.31 7.51
C TYR A 182 -9.79 2.45 8.71
N ASP A 183 -9.06 2.54 9.83
CA ASP A 183 -9.41 1.88 11.09
C ASP A 183 -10.78 2.38 11.63
N LEU A 184 -11.12 3.64 11.35
CA LEU A 184 -12.43 4.22 11.67
C LEU A 184 -13.50 3.97 10.59
N ASP A 185 -13.18 3.23 9.54
CA ASP A 185 -14.11 2.97 8.43
C ASP A 185 -14.67 4.27 7.79
N ILE A 186 -13.81 5.30 7.67
CA ILE A 186 -14.12 6.54 6.97
C ILE A 186 -13.73 6.34 5.50
N LEU A 187 -14.48 5.48 4.85
CA LEU A 187 -14.28 5.03 3.47
C LEU A 187 -15.64 4.89 2.79
N ASP A 188 -15.90 5.74 1.83
CA ASP A 188 -17.05 5.59 0.95
C ASP A 188 -16.56 5.51 -0.50
N ASN A 189 -16.66 4.34 -1.11
CA ASN A 189 -16.20 4.11 -2.47
C ASN A 189 -16.93 4.94 -3.52
N GLU A 190 -18.10 5.47 -3.18
CA GLU A 190 -18.92 6.28 -4.06
C GLU A 190 -18.83 7.78 -3.80
N THR A 191 -18.36 8.20 -2.63
CA THR A 191 -18.41 9.63 -2.21
C THR A 191 -17.67 10.53 -3.19
N ILE A 192 -16.45 10.20 -3.61
CA ILE A 192 -15.68 11.05 -4.53
C ILE A 192 -16.34 11.11 -5.92
N ASP A 193 -16.78 9.98 -6.45
CA ASP A 193 -17.46 9.93 -7.75
C ASP A 193 -18.78 10.72 -7.70
N ASN A 194 -19.48 10.67 -6.55
CA ASN A 194 -20.71 11.44 -6.33
C ASN A 194 -20.46 12.94 -6.20
N VAL A 195 -19.39 13.36 -5.52
CA VAL A 195 -18.96 14.76 -5.44
C VAL A 195 -18.63 15.30 -6.82
N LEU A 196 -17.85 14.55 -7.60
CA LEU A 196 -17.47 14.93 -8.98
C LEU A 196 -18.67 14.99 -9.94
N SER A 197 -19.73 14.22 -9.67
CA SER A 197 -20.97 14.24 -10.46
C SER A 197 -22.04 15.20 -9.93
N ASN A 198 -21.70 16.09 -9.00
CA ASN A 198 -22.58 17.09 -8.40
C ASN A 198 -23.87 16.51 -7.77
N LYS A 199 -23.77 15.34 -7.14
CA LYS A 199 -24.91 14.68 -6.50
C LYS A 199 -25.18 15.18 -5.06
N PHE A 200 -24.34 16.04 -4.51
CA PHE A 200 -24.48 16.59 -3.16
C PHE A 200 -24.83 18.07 -3.20
N GLU A 201 -25.73 18.50 -2.34
CA GLU A 201 -26.07 19.92 -2.12
C GLU A 201 -24.99 20.63 -1.29
N LEU A 202 -24.31 19.92 -0.41
CA LEU A 202 -23.27 20.46 0.47
C LEU A 202 -22.16 19.45 0.68
N VAL A 203 -20.93 19.91 0.55
CA VAL A 203 -19.71 19.11 0.80
C VAL A 203 -18.85 19.83 1.82
N PHE A 204 -18.53 19.15 2.93
CA PHE A 204 -17.52 19.58 3.89
C PHE A 204 -16.14 19.04 3.48
N LEU A 205 -15.13 19.92 3.46
CA LEU A 205 -13.73 19.62 3.15
C LEU A 205 -12.83 19.94 4.34
#